data_e60c66a0e03695d1a78b74206c895d3e
#
_entry.id   e60c66a0e03695d1a78b74206c895d3e
#
_cell.length_a   1.000
_cell.length_b   1.000
_cell.length_c   1.000
_cell.angle_alpha   90.00
_cell.angle_beta   90.00
_cell.angle_gamma   90.00
#
_symmetry.space_group_name_H-M   'P 1'
#
loop_
_entity.id
_entity.type
_entity.pdbx_description
1 polymer ?
#
loop_
_entity_poly.entity_id
_entity_poly.type
_entity_poly.pdbx_seq_one_letter_code
_entity_poly.pdbx_strand_id
1 'polypeptide(L)'
;MTMRLTIFLFLISQCTVFGQVSFDFKYPLPPDGKQIQHVDRPYYGIYSSDSSDISFEFNENGIFSNTIMVQSISRETVRESSKYSTGNGYLHGIVQNDSVMYIEQDDQYYFGIPQQSCILCEDSKNVLMKSSGTSYILNFSENGRFLPALLTFEGSKFSIQYFDYETDTKAFKKLTVSAEKETDDLKMITLEPDPKQYSKLKPEDLFGKKMSYKRIKGI
;
A
#
# COMPACT_ATOMS: atom_id res chain seq x y z
N MET A 1 43.91 5.06 37.77
CA MET A 1 43.58 4.63 36.38
C MET A 1 42.06 4.54 36.12
N THR A 2 41.30 5.45 36.70
CA THR A 2 39.82 5.38 36.70
C THR A 2 39.13 6.61 36.05
N MET A 3 39.92 7.57 35.51
CA MET A 3 39.36 8.83 34.97
C MET A 3 39.16 8.83 33.44
N ARG A 4 39.61 7.79 32.72
CA ARG A 4 39.45 7.71 31.27
C ARG A 4 38.17 6.98 30.82
N LEU A 5 37.51 6.24 31.69
CA LEU A 5 36.31 5.46 31.38
C LEU A 5 35.03 6.32 31.43
N THR A 6 35.01 7.35 32.26
CA THR A 6 33.84 8.23 32.47
C THR A 6 33.60 9.19 31.29
N ILE A 7 34.65 9.56 30.56
CA ILE A 7 34.52 10.44 29.39
C ILE A 7 33.96 9.71 28.16
N PHE A 8 34.22 8.42 28.05
CA PHE A 8 33.71 7.61 26.94
C PHE A 8 32.21 7.32 27.05
N LEU A 9 31.69 7.22 28.27
CA LEU A 9 30.24 7.04 28.50
C LEU A 9 29.43 8.33 28.26
N PHE A 10 30.03 9.50 28.37
CA PHE A 10 29.34 10.76 28.13
C PHE A 10 29.24 11.14 26.65
N LEU A 11 30.07 10.55 25.78
CA LEU A 11 30.06 10.77 24.34
C LEU A 11 29.01 9.92 23.61
N ILE A 12 28.47 8.86 24.24
CA ILE A 12 27.44 8.01 23.66
C ILE A 12 26.01 8.55 23.91
N SER A 13 25.83 9.47 24.85
CA SER A 13 24.52 10.04 25.21
C SER A 13 24.06 11.21 24.34
N GLN A 14 24.81 11.55 23.30
CA GLN A 14 24.45 12.58 22.31
C GLN A 14 24.00 11.99 20.97
N CYS A 15 23.50 10.76 20.96
CA CYS A 15 22.62 10.34 19.88
C CYS A 15 21.33 11.15 20.03
N THR A 16 21.28 12.32 19.44
CA THR A 16 20.04 13.03 19.18
C THR A 16 19.15 12.06 18.44
N VAL A 17 18.15 11.54 19.12
CA VAL A 17 17.01 10.87 18.49
C VAL A 17 16.38 11.96 17.61
N PHE A 18 16.74 11.98 16.34
CA PHE A 18 16.00 12.77 15.37
C PHE A 18 14.61 12.15 15.31
N GLY A 19 13.63 12.81 15.93
CA GLY A 19 12.25 12.40 15.83
C GLY A 19 11.88 12.20 14.37
N GLN A 20 11.27 11.08 14.05
CA GLN A 20 10.83 10.79 12.69
C GLN A 20 9.84 11.87 12.26
N VAL A 21 10.06 12.48 11.09
CA VAL A 21 9.13 13.46 10.53
C VAL A 21 8.22 12.71 9.56
N SER A 22 6.91 12.84 9.75
CA SER A 22 5.89 12.29 8.86
C SER A 22 5.06 13.42 8.28
N PHE A 23 4.64 13.25 7.03
CA PHE A 23 3.81 14.22 6.32
C PHE A 23 2.49 13.56 5.91
N ASP A 24 1.43 14.34 5.96
CA ASP A 24 0.12 14.02 5.40
C ASP A 24 -0.51 15.24 4.72
N PHE A 25 -1.68 15.08 4.11
CA PHE A 25 -2.41 16.15 3.46
C PHE A 25 -3.76 16.37 4.12
N LYS A 26 -4.13 17.63 4.30
CA LYS A 26 -5.44 18.03 4.84
C LYS A 26 -6.59 17.71 3.87
N TYR A 27 -6.32 17.81 2.58
CA TYR A 27 -7.30 17.57 1.51
C TYR A 27 -6.74 16.59 0.48
N PRO A 28 -7.62 15.84 -0.22
CA PRO A 28 -7.20 14.90 -1.24
C PRO A 28 -6.57 15.60 -2.44
N LEU A 29 -5.46 15.05 -2.96
CA LEU A 29 -4.72 15.54 -4.12
C LEU A 29 -5.29 14.99 -5.44
N PRO A 30 -5.14 15.74 -6.57
CA PRO A 30 -4.74 17.15 -6.62
C PRO A 30 -5.85 18.06 -6.05
N PRO A 31 -5.53 19.27 -5.57
CA PRO A 31 -6.52 20.14 -4.93
C PRO A 31 -7.73 20.46 -5.82
N ASP A 32 -7.50 20.69 -7.11
CA ASP A 32 -8.50 21.02 -8.14
C ASP A 32 -8.93 19.82 -9.00
N GLY A 33 -8.41 18.62 -8.72
CA GLY A 33 -8.72 17.40 -9.47
C GLY A 33 -10.18 16.97 -9.31
N LYS A 34 -10.78 16.55 -10.43
CA LYS A 34 -12.12 15.98 -10.41
C LYS A 34 -12.12 14.62 -9.71
N GLN A 35 -13.02 14.43 -8.75
CA GLN A 35 -13.24 13.12 -8.15
C GLN A 35 -13.91 12.18 -9.16
N ILE A 36 -13.43 10.95 -9.22
CA ILE A 36 -13.93 9.88 -10.10
C ILE A 36 -14.01 8.57 -9.32
N GLN A 37 -14.84 7.66 -9.79
CA GLN A 37 -15.05 6.35 -9.14
C GLN A 37 -14.28 5.23 -9.85
N HIS A 38 -13.96 5.39 -11.13
CA HIS A 38 -13.34 4.36 -11.95
C HIS A 38 -12.20 4.96 -12.78
N VAL A 39 -11.20 4.17 -13.11
CA VAL A 39 -10.26 4.48 -14.18
C VAL A 39 -10.97 4.36 -15.54
N ASP A 40 -10.36 4.87 -16.60
CA ASP A 40 -10.93 4.76 -17.93
C ASP A 40 -10.98 3.30 -18.40
N ARG A 41 -12.05 2.92 -19.09
CA ARG A 41 -12.34 1.56 -19.54
C ARG A 41 -11.19 0.86 -20.31
N PRO A 42 -10.37 1.53 -21.13
CA PRO A 42 -9.20 0.92 -21.77
C PRO A 42 -8.17 0.34 -20.78
N TYR A 43 -8.21 0.75 -19.52
CA TYR A 43 -7.31 0.27 -18.46
C TYR A 43 -7.90 -0.87 -17.63
N TYR A 44 -9.12 -1.33 -17.93
CA TYR A 44 -9.69 -2.49 -17.24
C TYR A 44 -8.87 -3.74 -17.52
N GLY A 45 -8.71 -4.56 -16.50
CA GLY A 45 -7.94 -5.81 -16.56
C GLY A 45 -7.29 -6.19 -15.25
N ILE A 46 -6.61 -7.33 -15.28
CA ILE A 46 -5.81 -7.82 -14.17
C ILE A 46 -4.34 -7.58 -14.51
N TYR A 47 -3.62 -7.01 -13.54
CA TYR A 47 -2.22 -6.65 -13.66
C TYR A 47 -1.40 -7.34 -12.57
N SER A 48 -0.32 -8.00 -12.96
CA SER A 48 0.60 -8.67 -12.03
C SER A 48 2.04 -8.25 -12.25
N SER A 49 2.89 -8.53 -11.27
CA SER A 49 4.33 -8.27 -11.31
C SER A 49 5.08 -9.50 -10.81
N ASP A 50 6.20 -9.83 -11.44
CA ASP A 50 7.08 -10.93 -10.99
C ASP A 50 7.79 -10.61 -9.66
N SER A 51 7.76 -9.35 -9.24
CA SER A 51 8.39 -8.86 -8.00
C SER A 51 7.41 -8.63 -6.86
N SER A 52 6.14 -9.03 -7.01
CA SER A 52 5.08 -8.81 -6.01
C SER A 52 4.06 -9.93 -6.04
N ASP A 53 3.69 -10.43 -4.87
CA ASP A 53 2.60 -11.40 -4.69
C ASP A 53 1.20 -10.76 -4.78
N ILE A 54 1.16 -9.43 -4.96
CA ILE A 54 -0.08 -8.69 -5.12
C ILE A 54 -0.31 -8.45 -6.61
N SER A 55 -1.51 -8.77 -7.09
CA SER A 55 -2.02 -8.31 -8.38
C SER A 55 -3.15 -7.32 -8.18
N PHE A 56 -3.35 -6.45 -9.17
CA PHE A 56 -4.41 -5.45 -9.16
C PHE A 56 -5.44 -5.76 -10.23
N GLU A 57 -6.70 -5.60 -9.90
CA GLU A 57 -7.81 -5.69 -10.84
C GLU A 57 -8.53 -4.35 -10.93
N PHE A 58 -8.72 -3.88 -12.16
CA PHE A 58 -9.48 -2.68 -12.48
C PHE A 58 -10.68 -3.09 -13.32
N ASN A 59 -11.87 -2.77 -12.87
CA ASN A 59 -13.11 -3.08 -13.57
C ASN A 59 -14.18 -2.00 -13.29
N GLU A 60 -15.40 -2.20 -13.79
CA GLU A 60 -16.52 -1.28 -13.59
C GLU A 60 -16.98 -1.15 -12.13
N ASN A 61 -16.65 -2.12 -11.28
CA ASN A 61 -17.00 -2.12 -9.86
C ASN A 61 -15.91 -1.46 -8.99
N GLY A 62 -14.74 -1.14 -9.58
CA GLY A 62 -13.67 -0.44 -8.87
C GLY A 62 -12.26 -0.95 -9.08
N ILE A 63 -11.47 -0.81 -8.03
CA ILE A 63 -10.06 -1.22 -7.94
C ILE A 63 -9.94 -2.24 -6.81
N PHE A 64 -9.38 -3.39 -7.14
CA PHE A 64 -9.19 -4.48 -6.18
C PHE A 64 -7.72 -4.89 -6.16
N SER A 65 -7.26 -5.34 -5.00
CA SER A 65 -6.01 -6.09 -4.87
C SER A 65 -6.31 -7.56 -4.63
N ASN A 66 -5.60 -8.43 -5.32
CA ASN A 66 -5.66 -9.86 -5.14
C ASN A 66 -4.32 -10.35 -4.59
N THR A 67 -4.36 -11.18 -3.57
CA THR A 67 -3.19 -11.80 -2.95
C THR A 67 -3.49 -13.26 -2.62
N ILE A 68 -2.46 -14.02 -2.31
CA ILE A 68 -2.60 -15.39 -1.81
C ILE A 68 -2.18 -15.37 -0.33
N MET A 69 -3.13 -15.66 0.55
CA MET A 69 -2.84 -15.81 1.97
C MET A 69 -2.39 -17.24 2.23
N VAL A 70 -1.11 -17.41 2.62
CA VAL A 70 -0.58 -18.73 3.00
C VAL A 70 -1.04 -19.07 4.41
N GLN A 71 -1.64 -20.25 4.54
CA GLN A 71 -2.06 -20.82 5.82
C GLN A 71 -1.45 -22.21 6.00
N SER A 72 -1.51 -22.72 7.22
CA SER A 72 -1.12 -24.11 7.51
C SER A 72 -2.11 -24.78 8.46
N ILE A 73 -2.16 -26.11 8.35
CA ILE A 73 -2.90 -27.00 9.25
C ILE A 73 -2.03 -28.21 9.56
N SER A 74 -2.03 -28.68 10.82
CA SER A 74 -1.22 -29.84 11.18
C SER A 74 -1.78 -31.12 10.57
N ARG A 75 -0.88 -32.08 10.26
CA ARG A 75 -1.25 -33.41 9.79
C ARG A 75 -2.17 -34.12 10.79
N GLU A 76 -1.89 -33.94 12.08
CA GLU A 76 -2.70 -34.52 13.15
C GLU A 76 -4.14 -33.97 13.12
N THR A 77 -4.30 -32.65 12.99
CA THR A 77 -5.63 -32.04 12.86
C THR A 77 -6.42 -32.58 11.67
N VAL A 78 -5.77 -32.77 10.52
CA VAL A 78 -6.41 -33.33 9.33
C VAL A 78 -6.79 -34.78 9.57
N ARG A 79 -5.91 -35.60 10.16
CA ARG A 79 -6.15 -37.03 10.45
C ARG A 79 -7.32 -37.25 11.43
N GLU A 80 -7.45 -36.38 12.42
CA GLU A 80 -8.46 -36.51 13.47
C GLU A 80 -9.79 -35.82 13.12
N SER A 81 -9.83 -35.04 12.06
CA SER A 81 -11.00 -34.29 11.63
C SER A 81 -11.90 -35.11 10.71
N SER A 82 -13.19 -35.05 10.94
CA SER A 82 -14.19 -35.51 9.95
C SER A 82 -14.45 -34.49 8.83
N LYS A 83 -13.97 -33.28 9.01
CA LYS A 83 -14.17 -32.16 8.07
C LYS A 83 -13.07 -32.08 7.01
N TYR A 84 -11.84 -32.41 7.38
CA TYR A 84 -10.68 -32.26 6.50
C TYR A 84 -10.21 -33.60 5.98
N SER A 85 -9.75 -33.64 4.73
CA SER A 85 -9.09 -34.82 4.15
C SER A 85 -8.07 -34.39 3.11
N THR A 86 -7.10 -35.27 2.82
CA THR A 86 -6.13 -35.08 1.76
C THR A 86 -6.29 -36.12 0.68
N GLY A 87 -6.07 -35.74 -0.58
CA GLY A 87 -6.07 -36.66 -1.73
C GLY A 87 -5.48 -36.01 -2.97
N ASN A 88 -4.63 -36.72 -3.69
CA ASN A 88 -4.03 -36.29 -4.95
C ASN A 88 -3.32 -34.91 -4.88
N GLY A 89 -2.69 -34.57 -3.76
CA GLY A 89 -2.02 -33.28 -3.58
C GLY A 89 -2.97 -32.12 -3.21
N TYR A 90 -4.24 -32.43 -2.90
CA TYR A 90 -5.23 -31.44 -2.48
C TYR A 90 -5.72 -31.68 -1.07
N LEU A 91 -5.96 -30.59 -0.37
CA LEU A 91 -6.59 -30.55 0.96
C LEU A 91 -8.06 -30.12 0.77
N HIS A 92 -8.96 -30.95 1.25
CA HIS A 92 -10.41 -30.75 1.16
C HIS A 92 -10.97 -30.25 2.49
N GLY A 93 -12.10 -29.52 2.43
CA GLY A 93 -12.83 -29.03 3.60
C GLY A 93 -12.33 -27.68 4.16
N ILE A 94 -11.27 -27.11 3.61
CA ILE A 94 -10.76 -25.78 3.99
C ILE A 94 -11.65 -24.69 3.39
N VAL A 95 -11.92 -24.78 2.09
CA VAL A 95 -12.84 -23.88 1.38
C VAL A 95 -14.14 -24.64 1.13
N GLN A 96 -15.27 -23.95 1.30
CA GLN A 96 -16.58 -24.57 1.10
C GLN A 96 -16.75 -25.02 -0.35
N ASN A 97 -17.01 -26.32 -0.55
CA ASN A 97 -17.20 -26.97 -1.86
C ASN A 97 -15.99 -26.94 -2.80
N ASP A 98 -14.79 -26.67 -2.29
CA ASP A 98 -13.57 -26.65 -3.10
C ASP A 98 -12.41 -27.30 -2.35
N SER A 99 -11.30 -27.49 -3.05
CA SER A 99 -10.06 -28.05 -2.55
C SER A 99 -8.89 -27.14 -2.89
N VAL A 100 -7.86 -27.12 -2.05
CA VAL A 100 -6.67 -26.30 -2.24
C VAL A 100 -5.44 -27.19 -2.39
N MET A 101 -4.56 -26.84 -3.31
CA MET A 101 -3.24 -27.49 -3.39
C MET A 101 -2.45 -27.19 -2.13
N TYR A 102 -1.72 -28.19 -1.64
CA TYR A 102 -0.86 -28.01 -0.48
C TYR A 102 0.57 -28.46 -0.74
N ILE A 103 1.48 -27.91 0.06
CA ILE A 103 2.86 -28.38 0.21
C ILE A 103 2.98 -28.93 1.63
N GLU A 104 3.54 -30.15 1.74
CA GLU A 104 3.78 -30.78 3.03
C GLU A 104 5.20 -30.48 3.51
N GLN A 105 5.32 -29.90 4.71
CA GLN A 105 6.58 -29.61 5.36
C GLN A 105 6.41 -29.61 6.89
N ASP A 106 7.35 -30.21 7.63
CA ASP A 106 7.43 -30.16 9.11
C ASP A 106 6.10 -30.53 9.81
N ASP A 107 5.49 -31.64 9.39
CA ASP A 107 4.17 -32.11 9.88
C ASP A 107 3.01 -31.12 9.70
N GLN A 108 3.16 -30.16 8.79
CA GLN A 108 2.13 -29.21 8.40
C GLN A 108 1.81 -29.35 6.90
N TYR A 109 0.56 -29.06 6.57
CA TYR A 109 0.10 -28.80 5.22
C TYR A 109 -0.02 -27.29 5.02
N TYR A 110 0.83 -26.71 4.14
CA TYR A 110 0.79 -25.30 3.77
C TYR A 110 -0.01 -25.14 2.48
N PHE A 111 -0.93 -24.22 2.46
CA PHE A 111 -1.79 -23.97 1.31
C PHE A 111 -2.10 -22.48 1.15
N GLY A 112 -2.39 -22.07 -0.09
CA GLY A 112 -2.73 -20.71 -0.45
C GLY A 112 -4.23 -20.51 -0.61
N ILE A 113 -4.80 -19.52 0.03
CA ILE A 113 -6.18 -19.07 -0.17
C ILE A 113 -6.16 -17.75 -0.93
N PRO A 114 -6.74 -17.69 -2.17
CA PRO A 114 -6.92 -16.43 -2.86
C PRO A 114 -7.77 -15.47 -2.03
N GLN A 115 -7.30 -14.25 -1.87
CA GLN A 115 -8.01 -13.19 -1.17
C GLN A 115 -8.08 -11.95 -2.06
N GLN A 116 -9.29 -11.45 -2.27
CA GLN A 116 -9.53 -10.17 -2.94
C GLN A 116 -9.93 -9.12 -1.90
N SER A 117 -9.32 -7.95 -1.97
CA SER A 117 -9.64 -6.80 -1.14
C SER A 117 -10.02 -5.62 -2.02
N CYS A 118 -11.12 -4.95 -1.69
CA CYS A 118 -11.50 -3.72 -2.36
C CYS A 118 -10.59 -2.58 -1.89
N ILE A 119 -9.96 -1.90 -2.84
CA ILE A 119 -9.22 -0.65 -2.59
C ILE A 119 -10.17 0.53 -2.79
N LEU A 120 -10.85 0.57 -3.93
CA LEU A 120 -11.84 1.59 -4.25
C LEU A 120 -13.06 0.92 -4.89
N CYS A 121 -14.19 0.91 -4.24
CA CYS A 121 -15.47 0.40 -4.72
C CYS A 121 -16.60 1.27 -4.15
N GLU A 122 -17.86 0.98 -4.50
CA GLU A 122 -19.02 1.79 -4.13
C GLU A 122 -19.09 2.07 -2.61
N ASP A 123 -18.74 1.09 -1.78
CA ASP A 123 -18.79 1.20 -0.34
C ASP A 123 -17.51 1.78 0.31
N SER A 124 -16.50 2.14 -0.48
CA SER A 124 -15.24 2.66 0.04
C SER A 124 -15.43 4.05 0.65
N LYS A 125 -15.25 4.15 1.97
CA LYS A 125 -15.37 5.40 2.73
C LYS A 125 -14.04 6.12 2.93
N ASN A 126 -12.94 5.37 2.87
CA ASN A 126 -11.61 5.84 3.26
C ASN A 126 -10.67 6.01 2.07
N VAL A 127 -11.17 5.92 0.85
CA VAL A 127 -10.37 6.11 -0.37
C VAL A 127 -11.15 6.97 -1.35
N LEU A 128 -10.49 7.99 -1.87
CA LEU A 128 -11.00 8.85 -2.93
C LEU A 128 -10.03 8.82 -4.10
N MET A 129 -10.52 8.76 -5.32
CA MET A 129 -9.70 8.87 -6.51
C MET A 129 -9.98 10.18 -7.24
N LYS A 130 -8.91 10.86 -7.68
CA LYS A 130 -8.99 12.05 -8.50
C LYS A 130 -8.18 11.89 -9.77
N SER A 131 -8.64 12.49 -10.88
CA SER A 131 -7.87 12.57 -12.11
C SER A 131 -6.76 13.60 -12.00
N SER A 132 -5.59 13.29 -12.59
CA SER A 132 -4.42 14.17 -12.67
C SER A 132 -3.80 14.04 -14.07
N GLY A 133 -4.34 14.78 -15.03
CA GLY A 133 -3.95 14.65 -16.44
C GLY A 133 -4.27 13.24 -16.98
N THR A 134 -3.24 12.51 -17.38
CA THR A 134 -3.33 11.10 -17.85
C THR A 134 -3.14 10.06 -16.75
N SER A 135 -3.04 10.51 -15.50
CA SER A 135 -2.82 9.67 -14.32
C SER A 135 -3.97 9.82 -13.34
N TYR A 136 -3.98 8.98 -12.31
CA TYR A 136 -4.96 9.03 -11.24
C TYR A 136 -4.27 9.09 -9.89
N ILE A 137 -4.85 9.78 -8.93
CA ILE A 137 -4.36 9.79 -7.55
C ILE A 137 -5.41 9.16 -6.65
N LEU A 138 -5.05 8.03 -6.05
CA LEU A 138 -5.78 7.46 -4.92
C LEU A 138 -5.37 8.22 -3.67
N ASN A 139 -6.34 8.70 -2.91
CA ASN A 139 -6.11 9.37 -1.64
C ASN A 139 -6.70 8.50 -0.53
N PHE A 140 -5.83 7.84 0.21
CA PHE A 140 -6.21 7.04 1.37
C PHE A 140 -6.47 7.98 2.55
N SER A 141 -7.65 7.89 3.15
CA SER A 141 -8.03 8.74 4.28
C SER A 141 -7.85 7.98 5.59
N GLU A 142 -7.11 8.58 6.49
CA GLU A 142 -6.97 8.14 7.87
C GLU A 142 -7.14 9.33 8.81
N ASN A 143 -8.09 9.24 9.75
CA ASN A 143 -8.36 10.31 10.74
C ASN A 143 -8.56 11.70 10.12
N GLY A 144 -9.17 11.78 8.93
CA GLY A 144 -9.40 13.03 8.21
C GLY A 144 -8.15 13.63 7.56
N ARG A 145 -7.09 12.84 7.40
CA ARG A 145 -5.86 13.15 6.67
C ARG A 145 -5.74 12.24 5.47
N PHE A 146 -4.97 12.65 4.48
CA PHE A 146 -4.86 11.94 3.22
C PHE A 146 -3.41 11.58 2.92
N LEU A 147 -3.21 10.32 2.51
CA LEU A 147 -1.97 9.79 1.97
C LEU A 147 -2.21 9.42 0.51
N PRO A 148 -1.62 10.14 -0.44
CA PRO A 148 -1.86 9.89 -1.86
C PRO A 148 -1.01 8.75 -2.40
N ALA A 149 -1.53 8.05 -3.44
CA ALA A 149 -0.76 7.16 -4.29
C ALA A 149 -1.04 7.49 -5.76
N LEU A 150 0.01 7.59 -6.55
CA LEU A 150 -0.06 7.90 -7.98
C LEU A 150 -0.23 6.60 -8.78
N LEU A 151 -1.27 6.53 -9.60
CA LEU A 151 -1.50 5.48 -10.58
C LEU A 151 -1.20 6.00 -11.98
N THR A 152 -0.39 5.27 -12.74
CA THR A 152 -0.06 5.62 -14.12
C THR A 152 -0.24 4.41 -15.02
N PHE A 153 -0.89 4.60 -16.18
CA PHE A 153 -1.08 3.57 -17.18
C PHE A 153 -0.33 3.91 -18.47
N GLU A 154 0.43 2.96 -18.99
CA GLU A 154 1.21 3.08 -20.22
C GLU A 154 0.98 1.83 -21.10
N GLY A 155 0.02 1.89 -22.00
CA GLY A 155 -0.38 0.74 -22.82
C GLY A 155 -0.90 -0.43 -21.96
N SER A 156 -0.20 -1.56 -22.00
CA SER A 156 -0.53 -2.74 -21.19
C SER A 156 0.17 -2.76 -19.81
N LYS A 157 0.78 -1.66 -19.42
CA LYS A 157 1.45 -1.54 -18.12
C LYS A 157 0.67 -0.63 -17.21
N PHE A 158 0.72 -0.95 -15.94
CA PHE A 158 0.23 -0.15 -14.82
C PHE A 158 1.37 0.06 -13.85
N SER A 159 1.42 1.21 -13.22
CA SER A 159 2.33 1.43 -12.10
C SER A 159 1.66 2.19 -10.97
N ILE A 160 2.11 1.91 -9.76
CA ILE A 160 1.72 2.61 -8.54
C ILE A 160 2.96 3.14 -7.83
N GLN A 161 2.86 4.35 -7.31
CA GLN A 161 3.86 4.99 -6.48
C GLN A 161 3.14 5.55 -5.24
N TYR A 162 3.53 5.10 -4.06
CA TYR A 162 2.98 5.64 -2.83
C TYR A 162 3.68 6.94 -2.45
N PHE A 163 2.97 7.76 -1.73
CA PHE A 163 3.53 8.95 -1.10
C PHE A 163 4.74 8.55 -0.26
N ASP A 164 5.87 9.22 -0.50
CA ASP A 164 7.11 8.97 0.21
C ASP A 164 7.42 10.14 1.12
N TYR A 165 7.14 9.94 2.40
CA TYR A 165 7.41 10.94 3.44
C TYR A 165 8.90 11.09 3.79
N GLU A 166 9.75 10.16 3.32
CA GLU A 166 11.21 10.21 3.48
C GLU A 166 11.89 10.96 2.32
N THR A 167 11.16 11.23 1.24
CA THR A 167 11.68 11.97 0.08
C THR A 167 11.99 13.43 0.45
N ASP A 168 12.96 14.02 -0.22
CA ASP A 168 13.54 15.33 0.02
C ASP A 168 12.52 16.40 0.45
N THR A 169 12.47 16.64 1.74
CA THR A 169 11.58 17.61 2.40
C THR A 169 11.71 19.06 1.87
N LYS A 170 12.65 19.32 0.95
CA LYS A 170 12.80 20.68 0.35
C LYS A 170 11.60 21.06 -0.51
N ALA A 171 10.97 20.12 -1.20
CA ALA A 171 9.75 20.37 -1.96
C ALA A 171 8.62 20.79 -1.01
N PHE A 172 8.49 20.10 0.13
CA PHE A 172 7.42 20.34 1.11
C PHE A 172 7.59 21.68 1.85
N LYS A 173 8.80 22.19 2.01
CA LYS A 173 9.06 23.51 2.60
C LYS A 173 8.40 24.67 1.84
N LYS A 174 7.97 24.45 0.60
CA LYS A 174 7.30 25.44 -0.24
C LYS A 174 5.79 25.33 -0.17
N LEU A 175 5.25 24.31 0.51
CA LEU A 175 3.83 24.09 0.65
C LEU A 175 3.31 24.75 1.93
N THR A 176 2.04 25.12 1.89
CA THR A 176 1.36 25.62 3.09
C THR A 176 1.22 24.50 4.11
N VAL A 177 1.67 24.78 5.33
CA VAL A 177 1.49 23.91 6.50
C VAL A 177 0.20 24.34 7.21
N SER A 178 -0.75 23.43 7.35
CA SER A 178 -2.01 23.71 8.04
C SER A 178 -1.99 23.30 9.51
N ALA A 179 -1.21 22.30 9.87
CA ALA A 179 -1.04 21.84 11.24
C ALA A 179 0.30 21.14 11.44
N GLU A 180 0.84 21.27 12.66
CA GLU A 180 1.96 20.50 13.15
C GLU A 180 1.59 19.88 14.48
N LYS A 181 1.94 18.60 14.66
CA LYS A 181 1.79 17.89 15.93
C LYS A 181 3.11 17.20 16.22
N GLU A 182 3.64 17.42 17.41
CA GLU A 182 4.89 16.84 17.86
C GLU A 182 4.62 15.95 19.08
N THR A 183 5.21 14.78 19.08
CA THR A 183 5.28 13.84 20.19
C THR A 183 6.77 13.54 20.43
N ASP A 184 7.10 12.83 21.51
CA ASP A 184 8.49 12.56 21.88
C ASP A 184 9.31 11.90 20.74
N ASP A 185 8.66 11.08 19.89
CA ASP A 185 9.33 10.29 18.86
C ASP A 185 8.94 10.66 17.43
N LEU A 186 7.89 11.46 17.22
CA LEU A 186 7.33 11.73 15.89
C LEU A 186 6.83 13.16 15.76
N LYS A 187 7.29 13.85 14.71
CA LYS A 187 6.73 15.11 14.25
C LYS A 187 5.84 14.86 13.03
N MET A 188 4.54 15.14 13.16
CA MET A 188 3.57 15.07 12.06
C MET A 188 3.30 16.46 11.50
N ILE A 189 3.43 16.61 10.19
CA ILE A 189 3.21 17.87 9.47
C ILE A 189 2.10 17.66 8.44
N THR A 190 1.00 18.39 8.61
CA THR A 190 -0.11 18.38 7.69
C THR A 190 0.04 19.50 6.66
N LEU A 191 0.09 19.10 5.39
CA LEU A 191 0.25 19.99 4.24
C LEU A 191 -1.12 20.36 3.65
N GLU A 192 -1.24 21.61 3.21
CA GLU A 192 -2.44 22.15 2.55
C GLU A 192 -2.04 22.96 1.31
N PRO A 193 -1.52 22.29 0.26
CA PRO A 193 -1.12 22.98 -0.95
C PRO A 193 -2.34 23.56 -1.69
N ASP A 194 -2.25 24.81 -2.10
CA ASP A 194 -3.19 25.35 -3.08
C ASP A 194 -2.86 24.83 -4.50
N PRO A 195 -3.77 25.02 -5.50
CA PRO A 195 -3.55 24.55 -6.86
C PRO A 195 -2.26 25.09 -7.50
N LYS A 196 -1.86 26.35 -7.19
CA LYS A 196 -0.63 26.95 -7.74
C LYS A 196 0.63 26.35 -7.11
N GLN A 197 0.58 26.01 -5.83
CA GLN A 197 1.68 25.31 -5.16
C GLN A 197 1.80 23.90 -5.71
N TYR A 198 0.67 23.16 -5.79
CA TYR A 198 0.64 21.79 -6.28
C TYR A 198 1.14 21.69 -7.73
N SER A 199 0.75 22.60 -8.64
CA SER A 199 1.16 22.57 -10.05
C SER A 199 2.68 22.76 -10.27
N LYS A 200 3.42 23.18 -9.26
CA LYS A 200 4.89 23.32 -9.31
C LYS A 200 5.62 22.07 -8.80
N LEU A 201 4.90 21.14 -8.19
CA LEU A 201 5.46 19.88 -7.75
C LEU A 201 5.54 18.91 -8.93
N LYS A 202 6.61 18.14 -8.95
CA LYS A 202 6.73 17.03 -9.87
C LYS A 202 6.32 15.73 -9.17
N PRO A 203 5.90 14.70 -9.89
CA PRO A 203 5.56 13.41 -9.26
C PRO A 203 6.69 12.87 -8.38
N GLU A 204 7.94 13.00 -8.80
CA GLU A 204 9.13 12.57 -8.06
C GLU A 204 9.39 13.35 -6.76
N ASP A 205 8.77 14.53 -6.60
CA ASP A 205 8.84 15.30 -5.36
C ASP A 205 7.91 14.76 -4.27
N LEU A 206 6.90 13.97 -4.65
CA LEU A 206 5.84 13.47 -3.77
C LEU A 206 5.86 11.96 -3.62
N PHE A 207 6.22 11.24 -4.69
CA PHE A 207 6.00 9.81 -4.77
C PHE A 207 7.32 9.05 -4.85
N GLY A 208 7.42 7.99 -4.06
CA GLY A 208 8.59 7.16 -3.96
C GLY A 208 8.75 6.20 -5.14
N LYS A 209 9.34 5.06 -4.89
CA LYS A 209 9.69 4.07 -5.90
C LYS A 209 8.48 3.62 -6.71
N LYS A 210 8.62 3.63 -8.03
CA LYS A 210 7.64 3.12 -9.00
C LYS A 210 7.60 1.59 -8.95
N MET A 211 6.46 1.01 -8.60
CA MET A 211 6.18 -0.41 -8.73
C MET A 211 5.37 -0.64 -10.01
N SER A 212 5.84 -1.53 -10.86
CA SER A 212 5.27 -1.74 -12.20
C SER A 212 4.67 -3.13 -12.34
N TYR A 213 3.53 -3.20 -13.03
CA TYR A 213 2.73 -4.38 -13.27
C TYR A 213 2.40 -4.49 -14.76
N LYS A 214 2.26 -5.70 -15.27
CA LYS A 214 1.86 -5.99 -16.65
C LYS A 214 0.45 -6.55 -16.66
N ARG A 215 -0.36 -6.15 -17.64
CA ARG A 215 -1.69 -6.74 -17.86
C ARG A 215 -1.55 -8.19 -18.29
N ILE A 216 -2.14 -9.08 -17.50
CA ILE A 216 -2.19 -10.53 -17.78
C ILE A 216 -3.55 -10.97 -18.34
N LYS A 217 -4.61 -10.18 -18.10
CA LYS A 217 -5.95 -10.44 -18.58
C LYS A 217 -6.69 -9.12 -18.80
N GLY A 218 -7.29 -8.94 -19.98
CA GLY A 218 -8.28 -7.88 -20.24
C GLY A 218 -9.67 -8.32 -19.76
N ILE A 219 -10.51 -7.38 -19.41
CA ILE A 219 -11.91 -7.57 -18.99
C ILE A 219 -12.81 -6.81 -19.95
#